data_5731bbf69f44cda46be1888da2eacb91
#
_entry.id   5731bbf69f44cda46be1888da2eacb91
#
_cell.length_a   1.000
_cell.length_b   1.000
_cell.length_c   1.000
_cell.angle_alpha   90.00
_cell.angle_beta   90.00
_cell.angle_gamma   90.00
#
_symmetry.space_group_name_H-M   'P 1'
#
loop_
_entity.id
_entity.type
_entity.pdbx_description
1 polymer ?
#
loop_
_entity_poly.entity_id
_entity_poly.type
_entity_poly.pdbx_seq_one_letter_code
_entity_poly.pdbx_strand_id
1 'polypeptide(L)'
;MIRIKKISAPETYAIRKTVLRKNIPLPFQFLGDLDEDTFHLGAFKNNELIAVSSFMKMHNANFSGEQYQLRGMATLNQYQGCGAGKLMIEKAFTLLNELKINYLWCNARIAAVNFYAKVGLNTFGDKFEIEFVGEHYLMFKKIVNQ
;
A
#
# COMPACT_ATOMS: atom_id res chain seq x y z
N MET A 1 -6.35 -15.62 13.98
CA MET A 1 -7.20 -14.67 13.22
C MET A 1 -6.50 -13.33 13.10
N ILE A 2 -6.52 -12.76 11.90
CA ILE A 2 -5.91 -11.45 11.64
C ILE A 2 -7.00 -10.37 11.72
N ARG A 3 -6.70 -9.28 12.44
CA ARG A 3 -7.62 -8.14 12.56
C ARG A 3 -6.98 -6.93 11.88
N ILE A 4 -7.77 -6.21 11.11
CA ILE A 4 -7.31 -5.01 10.41
C ILE A 4 -7.87 -3.78 11.13
N LYS A 5 -6.98 -2.83 11.43
CA LYS A 5 -7.34 -1.58 12.11
C LYS A 5 -6.64 -0.39 11.47
N LYS A 6 -7.27 0.77 11.57
CA LYS A 6 -6.57 2.02 11.27
C LYS A 6 -5.53 2.26 12.37
N ILE A 7 -4.34 2.68 11.95
CA ILE A 7 -3.22 2.98 12.84
C ILE A 7 -2.66 4.35 12.50
N SER A 8 -1.80 4.87 13.36
CA SER A 8 -1.13 6.16 13.13
C SER A 8 0.09 5.98 12.23
N ALA A 9 0.57 7.09 11.66
CA ALA A 9 1.79 7.08 10.86
C ALA A 9 2.99 6.53 11.65
N PRO A 10 3.28 7.00 12.87
CA PRO A 10 4.40 6.43 13.64
C PRO A 10 4.32 4.93 13.86
N GLU A 11 3.11 4.36 13.96
CA GLU A 11 2.97 2.91 14.14
C GLU A 11 3.43 2.10 12.93
N THR A 12 3.57 2.73 11.75
CA THR A 12 4.06 2.05 10.55
C THR A 12 5.58 2.00 10.48
N TYR A 13 6.28 2.84 11.23
CA TYR A 13 7.70 3.12 11.02
C TYR A 13 8.60 1.90 11.24
N ALA A 14 8.39 1.16 12.32
CA ALA A 14 9.25 0.02 12.65
C ALA A 14 9.22 -1.05 11.56
N ILE A 15 8.04 -1.40 11.07
CA ILE A 15 7.90 -2.43 10.03
C ILE A 15 8.42 -1.91 8.69
N ARG A 16 8.12 -0.65 8.34
CA ARG A 16 8.71 -0.04 7.13
C ARG A 16 10.23 -0.10 7.15
N LYS A 17 10.82 0.29 8.26
CA LYS A 17 12.28 0.31 8.41
C LYS A 17 12.86 -1.09 8.23
N THR A 18 12.28 -2.07 8.92
CA THR A 18 12.78 -3.44 8.92
C THR A 18 12.59 -4.14 7.56
N VAL A 19 11.44 -3.97 6.94
CA VAL A 19 11.07 -4.73 5.75
C VAL A 19 11.41 -4.01 4.46
N LEU A 20 11.14 -2.70 4.38
CA LEU A 20 11.24 -1.95 3.13
C LEU A 20 12.55 -1.19 2.98
N ARG A 21 13.23 -0.87 4.07
CA ARG A 21 14.39 0.04 4.04
C ARG A 21 15.69 -0.62 4.52
N LYS A 22 15.69 -1.93 4.70
CA LYS A 22 16.91 -2.65 5.06
C LYS A 22 17.93 -2.47 3.93
N ASN A 23 19.09 -1.86 4.26
CA ASN A 23 20.17 -1.58 3.32
C ASN A 23 19.75 -0.66 2.16
N ILE A 24 18.68 0.10 2.31
CA ILE A 24 18.22 1.06 1.30
C ILE A 24 18.29 2.46 1.90
N PRO A 25 19.08 3.40 1.29
CA PRO A 25 19.31 4.74 1.84
C PRO A 25 18.15 5.69 1.51
N LEU A 26 16.93 5.31 1.86
CA LEU A 26 15.72 6.11 1.70
C LEU A 26 14.99 6.17 3.04
N PRO A 27 14.24 7.25 3.31
CA PRO A 27 13.52 7.38 4.58
C PRO A 27 12.38 6.37 4.70
N PHE A 28 12.05 6.00 5.93
CA PHE A 28 10.86 5.20 6.21
C PHE A 28 9.64 6.09 6.54
N GLN A 29 9.85 7.38 6.77
CA GLN A 29 8.76 8.35 6.83
C GLN A 29 8.51 8.83 5.40
N PHE A 30 7.25 8.87 5.00
CA PHE A 30 6.89 9.28 3.66
C PHE A 30 6.25 10.66 3.67
N LEU A 31 6.51 11.45 2.64
CA LEU A 31 5.80 12.70 2.42
C LEU A 31 4.31 12.36 2.30
N GLY A 32 3.48 13.08 3.06
CA GLY A 32 2.04 12.82 3.08
C GLY A 32 1.57 11.92 4.23
N ASP A 33 2.49 11.31 5.00
CA ASP A 33 2.11 10.42 6.10
C ASP A 33 1.18 11.08 7.12
N LEU A 34 1.36 12.36 7.35
CA LEU A 34 0.60 13.10 8.38
C LEU A 34 -0.50 13.96 7.79
N ASP A 35 -0.75 13.87 6.48
CA ASP A 35 -1.83 14.61 5.85
C ASP A 35 -3.19 14.12 6.36
N GLU A 36 -4.13 15.06 6.43
CA GLU A 36 -5.47 14.80 6.96
C GLU A 36 -6.21 13.69 6.19
N ASP A 37 -5.98 13.62 4.88
CA ASP A 37 -6.62 12.63 4.01
C ASP A 37 -5.93 11.27 4.04
N THR A 38 -4.75 11.16 4.61
CA THR A 38 -4.00 9.91 4.64
C THR A 38 -4.54 8.98 5.73
N PHE A 39 -4.68 7.70 5.40
CA PHE A 39 -4.94 6.70 6.43
C PHE A 39 -3.94 5.54 6.31
N HIS A 40 -3.67 4.93 7.44
CA HIS A 40 -2.77 3.78 7.55
C HIS A 40 -3.55 2.61 8.11
N LEU A 41 -3.26 1.41 7.58
CA LEU A 41 -3.87 0.19 8.09
C LEU A 41 -2.79 -0.70 8.69
N GLY A 42 -3.14 -1.35 9.79
CA GLY A 42 -2.30 -2.36 10.40
C GLY A 42 -3.04 -3.68 10.47
N ALA A 43 -2.31 -4.77 10.30
CA ALA A 43 -2.81 -6.12 10.51
C ALA A 43 -2.24 -6.64 11.82
N PHE A 44 -3.11 -7.15 12.68
CA PHE A 44 -2.76 -7.64 14.01
C PHE A 44 -3.07 -9.11 14.12
N LYS A 45 -2.14 -9.86 14.66
CA LYS A 45 -2.32 -11.27 15.02
C LYS A 45 -1.92 -11.44 16.48
N ASN A 46 -2.82 -11.97 17.33
CA ASN A 46 -2.58 -12.11 18.77
C ASN A 46 -2.09 -10.79 19.41
N ASN A 47 -2.72 -9.68 19.00
CA ASN A 47 -2.39 -8.32 19.46
C ASN A 47 -1.02 -7.81 19.05
N GLU A 48 -0.32 -8.52 18.16
CA GLU A 48 0.94 -8.07 17.58
C GLU A 48 0.69 -7.43 16.22
N LEU A 49 1.25 -6.25 15.99
CA LEU A 49 1.22 -5.62 14.66
C LEU A 49 2.22 -6.35 13.76
N ILE A 50 1.71 -7.00 12.71
CA ILE A 50 2.52 -7.85 11.84
C ILE A 50 2.69 -7.32 10.42
N ALA A 51 1.83 -6.38 10.00
CA ALA A 51 1.88 -5.82 8.66
C ALA A 51 1.27 -4.43 8.66
N VAL A 52 1.72 -3.58 7.72
CA VAL A 52 1.25 -2.20 7.59
C VAL A 52 1.06 -1.85 6.12
N SER A 53 0.19 -0.87 5.88
CA SER A 53 0.00 -0.26 4.57
C SER A 53 -0.50 1.16 4.73
N SER A 54 -0.25 2.01 3.74
CA SER A 54 -0.61 3.42 3.80
C SER A 54 -1.27 3.87 2.52
N PHE A 55 -2.23 4.77 2.64
CA PHE A 55 -3.07 5.21 1.54
C PHE A 55 -3.15 6.73 1.58
N MET A 56 -2.64 7.36 0.53
CA MET A 56 -2.46 8.81 0.48
C MET A 56 -3.19 9.38 -0.72
N LYS A 57 -3.85 10.51 -0.53
CA LYS A 57 -4.47 11.22 -1.65
C LYS A 57 -3.36 11.74 -2.54
N MET A 58 -3.19 11.16 -3.71
CA MET A 58 -2.10 11.46 -4.61
C MET A 58 -2.56 11.28 -6.05
N HIS A 59 -2.36 12.33 -6.86
CA HIS A 59 -2.77 12.32 -8.26
C HIS A 59 -1.73 11.66 -9.16
N ASN A 60 -2.20 10.82 -10.09
CA ASN A 60 -1.39 10.29 -11.18
C ASN A 60 -2.06 10.68 -12.48
N ALA A 61 -1.29 11.28 -13.41
CA ALA A 61 -1.83 11.83 -14.64
C ALA A 61 -2.43 10.76 -15.58
N ASN A 62 -2.12 9.49 -15.37
CA ASN A 62 -2.66 8.40 -16.18
C ASN A 62 -4.11 8.04 -15.83
N PHE A 63 -4.63 8.54 -14.72
CA PHE A 63 -5.98 8.23 -14.26
C PHE A 63 -6.78 9.50 -14.05
N SER A 64 -8.09 9.40 -14.17
CA SER A 64 -9.00 10.53 -13.96
C SER A 64 -9.71 10.43 -12.62
N GLY A 65 -10.26 11.56 -12.16
CA GLY A 65 -11.04 11.60 -10.94
C GLY A 65 -10.20 11.61 -9.68
N GLU A 66 -10.85 11.31 -8.57
CA GLU A 66 -10.21 11.28 -7.25
C GLU A 66 -9.42 10.00 -7.08
N GLN A 67 -8.20 10.12 -6.55
CA GLN A 67 -7.25 9.01 -6.51
C GLN A 67 -6.55 8.92 -5.18
N TYR A 68 -6.23 7.69 -4.79
CA TYR A 68 -5.32 7.40 -3.69
C TYR A 68 -4.17 6.55 -4.18
N GLN A 69 -3.01 6.75 -3.59
CA GLN A 69 -1.83 5.91 -3.81
C GLN A 69 -1.62 5.01 -2.61
N LEU A 70 -1.44 3.72 -2.87
CA LEU A 70 -0.99 2.76 -1.86
C LEU A 70 0.53 2.83 -1.78
N ARG A 71 1.06 2.99 -0.55
CA ARG A 71 2.50 2.99 -0.29
C ARG A 71 2.80 2.19 0.97
N GLY A 72 4.04 1.71 1.06
CA GLY A 72 4.53 1.11 2.29
C GLY A 72 3.83 -0.17 2.71
N MET A 73 3.38 -0.99 1.75
CA MET A 73 2.86 -2.32 2.03
C MET A 73 4.01 -3.20 2.50
N ALA A 74 3.95 -3.67 3.73
CA ALA A 74 5.01 -4.48 4.31
C ALA A 74 4.47 -5.44 5.35
N THR A 75 4.94 -6.69 5.29
CA THR A 75 4.62 -7.73 6.28
C THR A 75 5.93 -8.25 6.86
N LEU A 76 5.98 -8.40 8.18
CA LEU A 76 7.14 -8.99 8.84
C LEU A 76 7.45 -10.36 8.22
N ASN A 77 8.75 -10.66 8.04
CA ASN A 77 9.19 -11.86 7.32
C ASN A 77 8.56 -13.14 7.85
N GLN A 78 8.47 -13.30 9.17
CA GLN A 78 7.91 -14.50 9.79
C GLN A 78 6.40 -14.65 9.58
N TYR A 79 5.73 -13.62 9.09
CA TYR A 79 4.28 -13.64 8.83
C TYR A 79 3.92 -13.53 7.35
N GLN A 80 4.89 -13.53 6.45
CA GLN A 80 4.62 -13.48 5.03
C GLN A 80 3.81 -14.71 4.60
N GLY A 81 2.88 -14.50 3.67
CA GLY A 81 2.00 -15.58 3.19
C GLY A 81 0.81 -15.88 4.09
N CYS A 82 0.60 -15.10 5.17
CA CYS A 82 -0.52 -15.35 6.08
C CYS A 82 -1.83 -14.68 5.66
N GLY A 83 -1.83 -13.89 4.59
CA GLY A 83 -3.03 -13.20 4.11
C GLY A 83 -3.22 -11.79 4.63
N ALA A 84 -2.28 -11.26 5.40
CA ALA A 84 -2.41 -9.91 5.99
C ALA A 84 -2.54 -8.82 4.92
N GLY A 85 -1.70 -8.88 3.88
CA GLY A 85 -1.74 -7.89 2.81
C GLY A 85 -3.07 -7.88 2.07
N LYS A 86 -3.59 -9.05 1.74
CA LYS A 86 -4.90 -9.19 1.10
C LYS A 86 -6.01 -8.57 1.94
N LEU A 87 -6.02 -8.86 3.23
CA LEU A 87 -7.05 -8.33 4.13
C LEU A 87 -6.97 -6.82 4.26
N MET A 88 -5.75 -6.25 4.31
CA MET A 88 -5.58 -4.80 4.34
C MET A 88 -6.11 -4.14 3.07
N ILE A 89 -5.79 -4.72 1.90
CA ILE A 89 -6.26 -4.17 0.62
C ILE A 89 -7.78 -4.26 0.52
N GLU A 90 -8.38 -5.37 0.92
CA GLU A 90 -9.84 -5.51 0.90
C GLU A 90 -10.51 -4.47 1.80
N LYS A 91 -9.94 -4.22 2.98
CA LYS A 91 -10.44 -3.15 3.86
C LYS A 91 -10.28 -1.79 3.21
N ALA A 92 -9.15 -1.54 2.55
CA ALA A 92 -8.92 -0.28 1.84
C ALA A 92 -9.93 -0.06 0.72
N PHE A 93 -10.25 -1.09 -0.05
CA PHE A 93 -11.27 -0.97 -1.10
C PHE A 93 -12.61 -0.52 -0.53
N THR A 94 -13.01 -1.09 0.60
CA THR A 94 -14.25 -0.68 1.27
C THR A 94 -14.20 0.78 1.69
N LEU A 95 -13.11 1.20 2.32
CA LEU A 95 -12.94 2.59 2.77
C LEU A 95 -12.91 3.57 1.60
N LEU A 96 -12.19 3.23 0.54
CA LEU A 96 -12.09 4.09 -0.65
C LEU A 96 -13.41 4.18 -1.39
N ASN A 97 -14.20 3.10 -1.44
CA ASN A 97 -15.53 3.14 -2.02
C ASN A 97 -16.45 4.06 -1.22
N GLU A 98 -16.40 4.00 0.10
CA GLU A 98 -17.17 4.90 0.97
C GLU A 98 -16.81 6.37 0.74
N LEU A 99 -15.53 6.65 0.48
CA LEU A 99 -15.03 8.00 0.19
C LEU A 99 -15.29 8.44 -1.25
N LYS A 100 -15.88 7.57 -2.10
CA LYS A 100 -16.15 7.85 -3.51
C LYS A 100 -14.88 8.10 -4.33
N ILE A 101 -13.81 7.39 -4.00
CA ILE A 101 -12.55 7.47 -4.74
C ILE A 101 -12.67 6.66 -6.02
N ASN A 102 -12.19 7.22 -7.13
CA ASN A 102 -12.30 6.58 -8.44
C ASN A 102 -11.22 5.52 -8.67
N TYR A 103 -9.97 5.81 -8.29
CA TYR A 103 -8.83 4.92 -8.55
C TYR A 103 -7.94 4.78 -7.33
N LEU A 104 -7.48 3.56 -7.12
CA LEU A 104 -6.32 3.26 -6.27
C LEU A 104 -5.18 2.87 -7.20
N TRP A 105 -3.99 3.41 -6.97
CA TRP A 105 -2.80 3.06 -7.75
C TRP A 105 -1.60 2.87 -6.83
N CYS A 106 -0.61 2.16 -7.34
CA CYS A 106 0.66 1.99 -6.63
C CYS A 106 1.80 1.77 -7.62
N ASN A 107 3.02 2.00 -7.17
CA ASN A 107 4.22 1.59 -7.87
C ASN A 107 4.65 0.26 -7.26
N ALA A 108 4.38 -0.85 -7.96
CA ALA A 108 4.60 -2.19 -7.45
C ALA A 108 5.98 -2.69 -7.85
N ARG A 109 6.78 -3.13 -6.86
CA ARG A 109 8.03 -3.84 -7.15
C ARG A 109 7.69 -5.08 -7.96
N ILE A 110 8.59 -5.49 -8.86
CA ILE A 110 8.36 -6.67 -9.74
C ILE A 110 7.92 -7.89 -8.91
N ALA A 111 8.57 -8.12 -7.77
CA ALA A 111 8.25 -9.27 -6.92
C ALA A 111 6.83 -9.23 -6.33
N ALA A 112 6.20 -8.06 -6.30
CA ALA A 112 4.86 -7.89 -5.73
C ALA A 112 3.75 -7.86 -6.78
N VAL A 113 4.08 -7.84 -8.08
CA VAL A 113 3.09 -7.71 -9.15
C VAL A 113 2.04 -8.82 -9.07
N ASN A 114 2.46 -10.06 -8.90
CA ASN A 114 1.51 -11.19 -8.82
C ASN A 114 0.56 -11.06 -7.62
N PHE A 115 1.08 -10.61 -6.49
CA PHE A 115 0.24 -10.36 -5.30
C PHE A 115 -0.84 -9.33 -5.60
N TYR A 116 -0.45 -8.18 -6.16
CA TYR A 116 -1.43 -7.13 -6.48
C TYR A 116 -2.41 -7.55 -7.55
N ALA A 117 -1.96 -8.33 -8.55
CA ALA A 117 -2.86 -8.85 -9.58
C ALA A 117 -3.94 -9.74 -8.98
N LYS A 118 -3.57 -10.59 -8.02
CA LYS A 118 -4.52 -11.49 -7.35
C LYS A 118 -5.59 -10.74 -6.54
N VAL A 119 -5.29 -9.56 -6.06
CA VAL A 119 -6.26 -8.75 -5.32
C VAL A 119 -6.98 -7.73 -6.21
N GLY A 120 -6.76 -7.79 -7.52
CA GLY A 120 -7.57 -7.04 -8.49
C GLY A 120 -6.93 -5.82 -9.12
N LEU A 121 -5.64 -5.58 -8.91
CA LEU A 121 -4.96 -4.49 -9.60
C LEU A 121 -4.42 -4.96 -10.94
N ASN A 122 -4.35 -4.04 -11.90
CA ASN A 122 -3.80 -4.30 -13.23
C ASN A 122 -2.56 -3.44 -13.46
N THR A 123 -1.62 -3.94 -14.25
CA THR A 123 -0.46 -3.13 -14.66
C THR A 123 -0.87 -2.09 -15.70
N PHE A 124 -0.18 -0.97 -15.71
CA PHE A 124 -0.36 0.11 -16.68
C PHE A 124 1.01 0.52 -17.23
N GLY A 125 1.19 0.33 -18.54
CA GLY A 125 2.42 0.74 -19.21
C GLY A 125 3.60 -0.19 -18.97
N ASP A 126 4.78 0.30 -19.30
CA ASP A 126 6.01 -0.47 -19.20
C ASP A 126 6.62 -0.37 -17.81
N LYS A 127 7.48 -1.34 -17.47
CA LYS A 127 8.21 -1.27 -16.21
C LYS A 127 9.19 -0.09 -16.22
N PHE A 128 9.48 0.43 -15.03
CA PHE A 128 10.38 1.54 -14.81
C PHE A 128 11.21 1.30 -13.56
N GLU A 129 12.29 2.04 -13.43
CA GLU A 129 13.21 1.86 -12.30
C GLU A 129 13.04 2.99 -11.29
N ILE A 130 13.03 2.63 -10.00
CA ILE A 130 13.13 3.58 -8.89
C ILE A 130 14.51 3.41 -8.28
N GLU A 131 15.27 4.51 -8.22
CA GLU A 131 16.63 4.50 -7.70
C GLU A 131 16.68 3.88 -6.30
N PHE A 132 17.68 3.05 -6.05
CA PHE A 132 17.91 2.28 -4.82
C PHE A 132 16.91 1.17 -4.53
N VAL A 133 15.80 1.09 -5.26
CA VAL A 133 14.73 0.11 -4.99
C VAL A 133 14.61 -0.94 -6.08
N GLY A 134 14.75 -0.54 -7.35
CA GLY A 134 14.72 -1.47 -8.48
C GLY A 134 13.53 -1.27 -9.41
N GLU A 135 13.23 -2.33 -10.17
CA GLU A 135 12.19 -2.27 -11.20
C GLU A 135 10.79 -2.36 -10.63
N HIS A 136 9.88 -1.58 -11.22
CA HIS A 136 8.48 -1.45 -10.78
C HIS A 136 7.54 -1.44 -11.97
N TYR A 137 6.27 -1.76 -11.69
CA TYR A 137 5.14 -1.46 -12.58
C TYR A 137 4.19 -0.52 -11.87
N LEU A 138 3.64 0.44 -12.61
CA LEU A 138 2.46 1.15 -12.16
C LEU A 138 1.29 0.18 -12.20
N MET A 139 0.56 0.06 -11.10
CA MET A 139 -0.62 -0.80 -11.03
C MET A 139 -1.81 0.00 -10.51
N PHE A 140 -3.01 -0.38 -10.91
CA PHE A 140 -4.20 0.39 -10.56
C PHE A 140 -5.43 -0.50 -10.45
N LYS A 141 -6.43 0.01 -9.71
CA LYS A 141 -7.77 -0.56 -9.68
C LYS A 141 -8.79 0.57 -9.71
N LYS A 142 -9.77 0.46 -10.57
CA LYS A 142 -10.93 1.36 -10.57
C LYS A 142 -11.86 0.95 -9.43
N ILE A 143 -12.09 1.88 -8.50
CA ILE A 143 -12.89 1.61 -7.29
C ILE A 143 -14.35 1.96 -7.55
N VAL A 144 -14.62 3.22 -7.93
CA VAL A 144 -15.97 3.73 -8.17
C VAL A 144 -16.08 4.18 -9.61
N ASN A 145 -17.17 3.83 -10.27
CA ASN A 145 -17.43 4.32 -11.62
C ASN A 145 -17.72 5.83 -11.57
N GLN A 146 -17.21 6.52 -12.57
CA GLN A 146 -17.45 7.96 -12.72
C GLN A 146 -18.78 8.21 -13.39
#